data_4012d5bee4b74831829b1d27332cc560
#
_entry.id   4012d5bee4b74831829b1d27332cc560
#
_cell.length_a   1.000
_cell.length_b   1.000
_cell.length_c   1.000
_cell.angle_alpha   90.00
_cell.angle_beta   90.00
_cell.angle_gamma   90.00
#
_symmetry.space_group_name_H-M   'P 1'
#
loop_
_entity.id
_entity.type
_entity.pdbx_description
1 polymer ?
#
loop_
_entity_poly.entity_id
_entity_poly.type
_entity_poly.pdbx_seq_one_letter_code
_entity_poly.pdbx_strand_id
1 'polypeptide(L)' 'MSDDALAFDATVAKVQTLVDNGIRLTLDLPEQAIEAAAVLMALKRQGVVLRVTVEIAEYHGIE' A
#
# COMPACT_ATOMS: atom_id res chain seq x y z
N MET A 1 -20.92 1.10 -6.89
CA MET A 1 -20.52 1.02 -6.73
C MET A 1 -19.84 0.55 -6.43
N SER A 2 -19.55 0.46 -6.38
CA SER A 2 -18.98 -0.07 -6.07
C SER A 2 -18.15 -0.09 -5.47
N ASP A 3 -17.82 -0.41 -5.05
CA ASP A 3 -17.09 -0.57 -4.33
C ASP A 3 -16.01 -1.27 -4.59
N ASP A 4 -15.18 -0.90 -5.27
CA ASP A 4 -14.01 -1.56 -5.61
C ASP A 4 -12.89 -1.27 -4.66
N ALA A 5 -13.21 -1.04 -3.44
CA ALA A 5 -12.18 -0.78 -2.45
C ALA A 5 -11.44 -2.06 -2.14
N LEU A 6 -10.12 -1.96 -2.05
CA LEU A 6 -9.26 -3.07 -1.72
C LEU A 6 -8.63 -2.79 -0.37
N ALA A 7 -8.77 -3.70 0.56
CA ALA A 7 -8.24 -3.51 1.91
C ALA A 7 -7.30 -4.65 2.27
N PHE A 8 -6.22 -4.31 2.94
CA PHE A 8 -5.25 -5.30 3.39
C PHE A 8 -4.40 -4.70 4.48
N ASP A 9 -3.79 -5.56 5.27
CA ASP A 9 -2.85 -5.11 6.28
C ASP A 9 -1.46 -5.07 5.69
N ALA A 10 -0.66 -4.14 6.16
CA ALA A 10 0.70 -4.00 5.66
C ALA A 10 1.56 -3.27 6.68
N THR A 11 2.87 -3.45 6.57
CA THR A 11 3.81 -2.65 7.36
C THR A 11 4.59 -1.76 6.43
N VAL A 12 4.96 -0.59 6.92
CA VAL A 12 5.76 0.33 6.15
C VAL A 12 7.21 -0.14 6.18
N ALA A 13 7.73 -0.50 5.03
CA ALA A 13 9.10 -0.97 4.93
C ALA A 13 10.06 0.19 4.73
N LYS A 14 9.64 1.20 3.99
CA LYS A 14 10.54 2.27 3.64
C LYS A 14 9.76 3.49 3.18
N VAL A 15 10.26 4.65 3.53
CA VAL A 15 9.75 5.93 3.02
C VAL A 15 10.96 6.69 2.49
N GLN A 16 10.92 7.11 1.24
CA GLN A 16 12.04 7.80 0.61
C GLN A 16 11.59 9.07 -0.05
N THR A 17 12.47 10.06 -0.03
CA THR A 17 12.25 11.28 -0.80
C THR A 17 12.88 11.08 -2.18
N LEU A 18 12.16 11.46 -3.20
CA LEU A 18 12.65 11.35 -4.57
C LEU A 18 13.29 12.66 -5.02
N VAL A 19 14.00 12.58 -6.12
CA VAL A 19 14.72 13.72 -6.66
C VAL A 19 13.80 14.90 -6.96
N ASP A 20 12.59 14.61 -7.40
CA ASP A 20 11.63 15.66 -7.79
C ASP A 20 10.76 16.10 -6.61
N ASN A 21 11.21 15.82 -5.39
CA ASN A 21 10.49 16.15 -4.16
C ASN A 21 9.25 15.29 -3.92
N GLY A 22 9.07 14.27 -4.72
CA GLY A 22 8.02 13.29 -4.45
C GLY A 22 8.46 12.36 -3.34
N ILE A 23 7.55 11.49 -2.92
CA ILE A 23 7.81 10.54 -1.86
C ILE A 23 7.45 9.15 -2.35
N ARG A 24 8.35 8.20 -2.14
CA ARG A 24 8.08 6.81 -2.47
C ARG A 24 7.86 6.04 -1.20
N LEU A 25 6.76 5.33 -1.15
CA LEU A 25 6.39 4.52 0.00
C LEU A 25 6.44 3.05 -0.38
N THR A 26 7.14 2.25 0.40
CA THR A 26 7.22 0.81 0.18
C THR A 26 6.54 0.11 1.33
N LEU A 27 5.65 -0.82 1.01
CA LEU A 27 4.92 -1.58 2.00
C LEU A 27 5.23 -3.06 1.85
N ASP A 28 5.27 -3.74 2.98
CA ASP A 28 5.36 -5.18 3.02
C ASP A 28 4.00 -5.74 3.39
N LEU A 29 3.49 -6.61 2.57
CA LEU A 29 2.19 -7.22 2.79
C LEU A 29 2.39 -8.65 3.29
N PRO A 30 1.52 -9.11 4.20
CA PRO A 30 1.64 -10.50 4.65
C PRO A 30 1.20 -11.45 3.55
N GLU A 31 1.52 -12.70 3.75
CA GLU A 31 1.28 -13.74 2.77
C GLU A 31 -0.19 -13.85 2.40
N GLN A 32 -1.09 -13.65 3.36
CA GLN A 32 -2.51 -13.77 3.09
C GLN A 32 -3.04 -12.61 2.23
N ALA A 33 -2.24 -11.60 1.98
CA ALA A 33 -2.63 -10.49 1.12
C ALA A 33 -2.15 -10.65 -0.32
N ILE A 34 -1.80 -11.88 -0.71
CA ILE A 34 -1.24 -12.09 -2.03
C ILE A 34 -2.21 -11.73 -3.15
N GLU A 35 -3.50 -11.93 -2.93
CA GLU A 35 -4.47 -11.56 -3.95
C GLU A 35 -4.56 -10.05 -4.11
N ALA A 36 -4.46 -9.32 -3.00
CA ALA A 36 -4.42 -7.87 -3.06
C ALA A 36 -3.17 -7.41 -3.80
N ALA A 37 -2.05 -8.07 -3.55
CA ALA A 37 -0.81 -7.71 -4.22
C ALA A 37 -0.92 -7.91 -5.73
N ALA A 38 -1.59 -8.97 -6.15
CA ALA A 38 -1.76 -9.24 -7.57
C ALA A 38 -2.59 -8.14 -8.24
N VAL A 39 -3.65 -7.69 -7.57
CA VAL A 39 -4.47 -6.60 -8.09
C VAL A 39 -3.64 -5.32 -8.20
N LEU A 40 -2.82 -5.03 -7.18
CA LEU A 40 -2.00 -3.83 -7.21
C LEU A 40 -0.98 -3.87 -8.34
N MET A 41 -0.43 -5.05 -8.62
CA MET A 41 0.49 -5.18 -9.73
C MET A 41 -0.17 -4.89 -11.06
N ALA A 42 -1.41 -5.33 -11.24
CA ALA A 42 -2.16 -5.04 -12.44
C ALA A 42 -2.43 -3.54 -12.57
N LEU A 43 -2.79 -2.90 -11.47
CA LEU A 43 -3.05 -1.47 -11.47
C LEU A 43 -1.79 -0.68 -11.78
N LYS A 44 -0.64 -1.16 -11.30
CA LYS A 44 0.63 -0.51 -11.61
C LYS A 44 0.88 -0.50 -13.11
N ARG A 45 0.62 -1.62 -13.78
CA ARG A 45 0.83 -1.70 -15.22
C ARG A 45 -0.10 -0.78 -15.98
N GLN A 46 -1.27 -0.51 -15.45
CA GLN A 46 -2.22 0.39 -16.08
C GLN A 46 -1.91 1.86 -15.82
N GLY A 47 -1.02 2.14 -14.89
CA GLY A 47 -0.67 3.52 -14.58
C GLY A 47 -1.76 4.28 -13.88
N VAL A 48 -2.57 3.59 -13.10
CA VAL A 48 -3.70 4.19 -12.42
C VAL A 48 -3.24 4.93 -11.19
N VAL A 49 -3.85 6.08 -10.92
CA VAL A 49 -3.60 6.81 -9.67
C VAL A 49 -4.60 6.32 -8.63
N LEU A 50 -4.09 5.88 -7.51
CA LEU A 50 -4.92 5.35 -6.43
C LEU A 50 -5.08 6.36 -5.31
N ARG A 51 -6.23 6.34 -4.67
CA ARG A 51 -6.40 7.06 -3.41
C ARG A 51 -6.15 6.08 -2.28
N VAL A 52 -5.19 6.40 -1.43
CA VAL A 52 -4.80 5.52 -0.34
C VAL A 52 -5.19 6.14 0.98
N THR A 53 -5.91 5.38 1.80
CA THR A 53 -6.29 5.79 3.13
C THR A 53 -5.62 4.85 4.12
N VAL A 54 -5.11 5.40 5.20
CA VAL A 54 -4.37 4.62 6.18
C VAL A 54 -5.07 4.65 7.52
N GLU A 55 -5.24 3.47 8.13
CA GLU A 55 -5.71 3.41 9.50
C GLU A 55 -4.89 2.38 10.24
N ILE A 56 -4.74 2.56 11.52
CA ILE A 56 -3.92 1.68 12.32
C ILE A 56 -4.74 0.43 12.66
N ALA A 57 -4.32 -0.70 12.10
CA ALA A 57 -4.98 -1.96 12.36
C ALA A 57 -4.51 -2.53 13.69
N GLU A 58 -3.22 -2.34 14.00
CA GLU A 58 -2.66 -2.94 15.18
C GLU A 58 -1.43 -2.15 15.57
N TYR A 59 -1.35 -1.74 16.81
CA TYR A 59 -0.25 -0.90 17.26
C TYR A 59 0.69 -1.72 18.13
N HIS A 60 1.93 -1.82 17.71
CA HIS A 60 2.90 -2.61 18.41
C HIS A 60 3.79 -1.79 19.29
N GLY A 61 3.57 -0.68 19.53
CA GLY A 61 4.29 0.08 20.37
C GLY A 61 5.74 0.00 20.35
N ILE A 62 6.44 0.30 20.29
CA ILE A 62 7.62 0.22 20.24
C ILE A 62 8.32 0.78 20.81
N GLU A 63 8.69 0.77 21.14
CA GLU A 63 9.27 1.20 21.70
C GLU A 63 9.95 1.55 21.52
#